data_87a1dd55625101cc34ef0df18cb44c69
#
_entry.id   87a1dd55625101cc34ef0df18cb44c69
#
_cell.length_a   1.000
_cell.length_b   1.000
_cell.length_c   1.000
_cell.angle_alpha   90.00
_cell.angle_beta   90.00
_cell.angle_gamma   90.00
#
_symmetry.space_group_name_H-M   'P 1'
#
loop_
_entity.id
_entity.type
_entity.pdbx_description
1 polymer ?
#
loop_
_entity_poly.entity_id
_entity_poly.type
_entity_poly.pdbx_seq_one_letter_code
_entity_poly.pdbx_strand_id
1 'polypeptide(L)'
;MTSPAHHTLTYIEFGVTDLAATRAFYESAFGWQFNDYGPGYAGIRAASGDGEVGGLNPQAQPSDAGPLALLFSDDLDASVTAVTEAGGTIVAGPYEFPGGRRFEFTDPSGNRLGVFSDH
;
A
#
# COMPACT_ATOMS: atom_id res chain seq x y z
N MET A 1 24.77 5.39 -6.30
CA MET A 1 23.49 4.64 -6.28
C MET A 1 23.69 3.25 -6.83
N THR A 2 23.23 2.25 -6.12
CA THR A 2 23.38 0.85 -6.51
C THR A 2 22.16 0.44 -7.35
N SER A 3 22.39 -0.28 -8.44
CA SER A 3 21.27 -0.87 -9.20
C SER A 3 20.65 -2.00 -8.40
N PRO A 4 19.34 -2.23 -8.57
CA PRO A 4 18.69 -3.40 -7.98
C PRO A 4 19.31 -4.70 -8.48
N ALA A 5 19.12 -5.78 -7.76
CA ALA A 5 19.57 -7.09 -8.18
C ALA A 5 18.79 -7.54 -9.42
N HIS A 6 19.47 -8.28 -10.29
CA HIS A 6 18.89 -8.76 -11.55
C HIS A 6 17.66 -9.65 -11.27
N HIS A 7 16.56 -9.39 -11.97
CA HIS A 7 15.31 -10.17 -11.90
C HIS A 7 14.58 -10.15 -10.55
N THR A 8 14.87 -9.16 -9.69
CA THR A 8 14.14 -9.01 -8.41
C THR A 8 12.96 -8.06 -8.54
N LEU A 9 11.97 -8.23 -7.68
CA LEU A 9 10.86 -7.29 -7.59
C LEU A 9 11.36 -6.00 -6.92
N THR A 10 11.22 -4.87 -7.60
CA THR A 10 11.74 -3.59 -7.11
C THR A 10 10.73 -2.47 -7.08
N TYR A 11 9.57 -2.65 -7.74
CA TYR A 11 8.63 -1.55 -7.92
C TYR A 11 7.22 -2.10 -8.10
N ILE A 12 6.25 -1.55 -7.39
CA ILE A 12 4.82 -1.92 -7.55
C ILE A 12 4.06 -0.65 -7.89
N GLU A 13 3.33 -0.66 -9.01
CA GLU A 13 2.52 0.47 -9.42
C GLU A 13 1.05 0.13 -9.24
N PHE A 14 0.32 1.06 -8.60
CA PHE A 14 -1.12 0.92 -8.37
C PHE A 14 -1.88 1.89 -9.27
N GLY A 15 -2.93 1.40 -9.91
CA GLY A 15 -3.88 2.27 -10.57
C GLY A 15 -4.74 2.98 -9.53
N VAL A 16 -5.09 4.23 -9.77
CA VAL A 16 -5.93 5.00 -8.84
C VAL A 16 -6.97 5.80 -9.63
N THR A 17 -8.16 5.94 -9.04
CA THR A 17 -9.22 6.76 -9.62
C THR A 17 -9.13 8.20 -9.14
N ASP A 18 -8.54 8.42 -7.97
CA ASP A 18 -8.38 9.75 -7.37
C ASP A 18 -7.02 9.78 -6.70
N LEU A 19 -6.05 10.39 -7.37
CA LEU A 19 -4.67 10.41 -6.88
C LEU A 19 -4.56 11.11 -5.53
N ALA A 20 -5.19 12.27 -5.37
CA ALA A 20 -5.08 13.03 -4.13
C ALA A 20 -5.69 12.27 -2.96
N ALA A 21 -6.87 11.69 -3.15
CA ALA A 21 -7.56 10.94 -2.08
C ALA A 21 -6.80 9.68 -1.71
N THR A 22 -6.27 8.94 -2.69
CA THR A 22 -5.56 7.70 -2.43
C THR A 22 -4.21 7.97 -1.77
N ARG A 23 -3.50 9.00 -2.22
CA ARG A 23 -2.27 9.44 -1.58
C ARG A 23 -2.51 9.81 -0.12
N ALA A 24 -3.55 10.63 0.15
CA ALA A 24 -3.89 11.04 1.51
C ALA A 24 -4.22 9.84 2.40
N PHE A 25 -4.90 8.85 1.85
CA PHE A 25 -5.20 7.62 2.58
C PHE A 25 -3.91 6.92 3.05
N TYR A 26 -2.95 6.70 2.14
CA TYR A 26 -1.72 6.00 2.51
C TYR A 26 -0.83 6.82 3.43
N GLU A 27 -0.84 8.15 3.28
CA GLU A 27 -0.15 9.03 4.23
C GLU A 27 -0.74 8.90 5.63
N SER A 28 -2.06 8.91 5.73
CA SER A 28 -2.77 8.86 7.01
C SER A 28 -2.71 7.47 7.66
N ALA A 29 -2.97 6.41 6.89
CA ALA A 29 -3.06 5.06 7.43
C ALA A 29 -1.68 4.50 7.79
N PHE A 30 -0.67 4.74 6.95
CA PHE A 30 0.62 4.06 7.07
C PHE A 30 1.82 4.99 7.16
N GLY A 31 1.61 6.29 7.07
CA GLY A 31 2.71 7.23 7.13
C GLY A 31 3.61 7.23 5.89
N TRP A 32 3.12 6.72 4.75
CA TRP A 32 3.90 6.72 3.53
C TRP A 32 4.21 8.16 3.12
N GLN A 33 5.37 8.34 2.51
CA GLN A 33 5.77 9.61 1.90
C GLN A 33 5.86 9.42 0.40
N PHE A 34 5.59 10.49 -0.33
CA PHE A 34 5.51 10.44 -1.77
C PHE A 34 6.44 11.46 -2.42
N ASN A 35 6.98 11.09 -3.57
CA ASN A 35 7.62 12.03 -4.46
C ASN A 35 6.54 12.55 -5.41
N ASP A 36 6.38 13.87 -5.44
CA ASP A 36 5.30 14.52 -6.18
C ASP A 36 5.74 14.80 -7.61
N TYR A 37 5.03 14.23 -8.57
CA TYR A 37 5.29 14.45 -10.01
C TYR A 37 4.10 15.19 -10.66
N GLY A 38 3.35 15.97 -9.89
CA GLY A 38 2.18 16.68 -10.37
C GLY A 38 0.91 15.83 -10.32
N PRO A 39 -0.15 16.22 -11.04
CA PRO A 39 -1.42 15.49 -10.96
C PRO A 39 -1.43 14.14 -11.68
N GLY A 40 -0.39 13.83 -12.43
CA GLY A 40 -0.33 12.61 -13.23
C GLY A 40 0.35 11.43 -12.59
N TYR A 41 0.99 11.60 -11.43
CA TYR A 41 1.73 10.51 -10.81
C TYR A 41 2.26 10.89 -9.43
N ALA A 42 2.29 9.93 -8.51
CA ALA A 42 2.97 10.08 -7.24
C ALA A 42 3.83 8.84 -6.99
N GLY A 43 5.11 9.02 -6.74
CA GLY A 43 6.01 7.93 -6.44
C GLY A 43 5.99 7.61 -4.95
N ILE A 44 5.97 6.33 -4.59
CA ILE A 44 6.01 5.89 -3.20
C ILE A 44 7.47 5.83 -2.76
N ARG A 45 7.83 6.67 -1.80
CA ARG A 45 9.22 6.72 -1.33
C ARG A 45 9.56 5.49 -0.52
N ALA A 46 10.78 5.01 -0.66
CA ALA A 46 11.27 3.91 0.17
C ALA A 46 11.29 4.34 1.64
N ALA A 47 11.05 3.39 2.54
CA ALA A 47 11.08 3.66 3.98
C ALA A 47 12.44 4.18 4.45
N SER A 48 13.51 3.85 3.76
CA SER A 48 14.85 4.36 4.05
C SER A 48 14.99 5.85 3.74
N GLY A 49 14.05 6.43 3.00
CA GLY A 49 14.09 7.84 2.60
C GLY A 49 14.65 8.09 1.22
N ASP A 50 15.37 7.13 0.65
CA ASP A 50 15.97 7.26 -0.68
C ASP A 50 15.26 6.37 -1.68
N GLY A 51 15.04 6.89 -2.90
CA GLY A 51 14.47 6.13 -3.99
C GLY A 51 12.98 5.90 -3.86
N GLU A 52 12.45 5.11 -4.78
CA GLU A 52 11.04 4.78 -4.85
C GLU A 52 10.85 3.27 -4.91
N VAL A 53 9.78 2.79 -4.30
CA VAL A 53 9.43 1.36 -4.30
C VAL A 53 8.12 1.10 -5.02
N GLY A 54 7.46 2.15 -5.49
CA GLY A 54 6.20 2.01 -6.22
C GLY A 54 5.65 3.35 -6.63
N GLY A 55 4.43 3.35 -7.12
CA GLY A 55 3.77 4.57 -7.54
C GLY A 55 2.26 4.44 -7.61
N LEU A 56 1.60 5.58 -7.62
CA LEU A 56 0.16 5.71 -7.82
C LEU A 56 -0.04 6.37 -9.18
N ASN A 57 -0.75 5.67 -10.08
CA ASN A 57 -0.91 6.09 -11.47
C ASN A 57 -2.39 6.29 -11.81
N PRO A 58 -2.85 7.55 -11.99
CA PRO A 58 -4.25 7.81 -12.33
C PRO A 58 -4.63 7.37 -13.74
N GLN A 59 -3.69 6.98 -14.58
CA GLN A 59 -3.99 6.47 -15.92
C GLN A 59 -4.12 4.95 -15.97
N ALA A 60 -3.83 4.26 -14.86
CA ALA A 60 -4.02 2.82 -14.75
C ALA A 60 -5.29 2.51 -13.97
N GLN A 61 -5.86 1.35 -14.20
CA GLN A 61 -7.06 0.91 -13.48
C GLN A 61 -6.68 0.31 -12.14
N PRO A 62 -7.42 0.64 -11.06
CA PRO A 62 -7.24 -0.09 -9.79
C PRO A 62 -7.69 -1.54 -9.93
N SER A 63 -7.17 -2.40 -9.07
CA SER A 63 -7.52 -3.82 -9.10
C SER A 63 -7.70 -4.36 -7.69
N ASP A 64 -8.76 -5.12 -7.48
CA ASP A 64 -9.00 -5.88 -6.24
C ASP A 64 -8.75 -7.38 -6.44
N ALA A 65 -8.30 -7.79 -7.62
CA ALA A 65 -8.15 -9.19 -8.01
C ALA A 65 -6.74 -9.57 -8.47
N GLY A 66 -5.81 -8.64 -8.45
CA GLY A 66 -4.42 -8.89 -8.86
C GLY A 66 -3.59 -9.54 -7.75
N PRO A 67 -2.27 -9.57 -7.91
CA PRO A 67 -1.40 -10.02 -6.83
C PRO A 67 -1.65 -9.23 -5.55
N LEU A 68 -1.54 -9.91 -4.41
CA LEU A 68 -1.78 -9.27 -3.11
C LEU A 68 -0.46 -8.70 -2.57
N ALA A 69 -0.36 -7.39 -2.52
CA ALA A 69 0.76 -6.73 -1.88
C ALA A 69 0.51 -6.70 -0.38
N LEU A 70 1.50 -7.10 0.40
CA LEU A 70 1.37 -7.18 1.85
C LEU A 70 2.34 -6.21 2.52
N LEU A 71 1.81 -5.39 3.43
CA LEU A 71 2.61 -4.56 4.30
C LEU A 71 2.84 -5.30 5.61
N PHE A 72 3.95 -5.04 6.27
CA PHE A 72 4.19 -5.57 7.62
C PHE A 72 3.70 -4.58 8.67
N SER A 73 3.11 -5.11 9.75
CA SER A 73 2.72 -4.32 10.92
C SER A 73 3.23 -5.03 12.18
N ASP A 74 3.78 -4.28 13.10
CA ASP A 74 4.15 -4.83 14.41
C ASP A 74 2.97 -4.79 15.40
N ASP A 75 1.85 -4.19 15.01
CA ASP A 75 0.60 -4.14 15.81
C ASP A 75 -0.58 -4.20 14.85
N LEU A 76 -1.05 -5.41 14.58
CA LEU A 76 -2.08 -5.61 13.56
C LEU A 76 -3.40 -4.90 13.89
N ASP A 77 -3.81 -4.97 15.15
CA ASP A 77 -5.08 -4.36 15.56
C ASP A 77 -5.04 -2.84 15.41
N ALA A 78 -3.91 -2.22 15.73
CA ALA A 78 -3.72 -0.79 15.50
C ALA A 78 -3.78 -0.44 14.00
N SER A 79 -3.25 -1.31 13.16
CA SER A 79 -3.31 -1.10 11.70
C SER A 79 -4.72 -1.22 11.15
N VAL A 80 -5.54 -2.14 11.69
CA VAL A 80 -6.96 -2.22 11.33
C VAL A 80 -7.65 -0.89 11.61
N THR A 81 -7.42 -0.34 12.80
CA THR A 81 -8.03 0.94 13.19
C THR A 81 -7.54 2.07 12.29
N ALA A 82 -6.24 2.12 11.99
CA ALA A 82 -5.67 3.17 11.15
C ALA A 82 -6.24 3.14 9.73
N VAL A 83 -6.38 1.96 9.15
CA VAL A 83 -6.97 1.79 7.81
C VAL A 83 -8.43 2.26 7.80
N THR A 84 -9.21 1.85 8.79
CA THR A 84 -10.62 2.20 8.88
C THR A 84 -10.80 3.71 9.05
N GLU A 85 -10.03 4.33 9.95
CA GLU A 85 -10.12 5.76 10.21
C GLU A 85 -9.65 6.59 9.01
N ALA A 86 -8.73 6.06 8.22
CA ALA A 86 -8.23 6.76 7.04
C ALA A 86 -9.14 6.62 5.81
N GLY A 87 -10.19 5.80 5.90
CA GLY A 87 -11.17 5.66 4.81
C GLY A 87 -11.04 4.40 4.00
N GLY A 88 -10.20 3.45 4.42
CA GLY A 88 -10.15 2.13 3.80
C GLY A 88 -11.27 1.22 4.31
N THR A 89 -11.51 0.15 3.59
CA THR A 89 -12.53 -0.84 3.93
C THR A 89 -11.87 -2.18 4.21
N ILE A 90 -12.12 -2.75 5.39
CA ILE A 90 -11.62 -4.09 5.70
C ILE A 90 -12.49 -5.09 4.95
N VAL A 91 -11.88 -5.92 4.10
CA VAL A 91 -12.61 -6.89 3.28
C VAL A 91 -12.37 -8.33 3.71
N ALA A 92 -11.33 -8.60 4.51
CA ALA A 92 -11.09 -9.94 5.06
C ALA A 92 -10.28 -9.84 6.34
N GLY A 93 -10.61 -10.65 7.31
CA GLY A 93 -9.83 -10.77 8.54
C GLY A 93 -10.11 -9.71 9.59
N PRO A 94 -9.26 -9.62 10.61
CA PRO A 94 -8.02 -10.40 10.80
C PRO A 94 -8.25 -11.91 10.87
N TYR A 95 -7.33 -12.66 10.26
CA TYR A 95 -7.36 -14.13 10.32
C TYR A 95 -5.94 -14.66 10.48
N GLU A 96 -5.84 -15.88 10.99
CA GLU A 96 -4.55 -16.54 11.20
C GLU A 96 -4.06 -17.20 9.92
N PHE A 97 -2.75 -17.21 9.76
CA PHE A 97 -2.06 -17.98 8.73
C PHE A 97 -0.75 -18.51 9.34
N PRO A 98 -0.03 -19.41 8.68
CA PRO A 98 1.15 -20.05 9.33
C PRO A 98 2.25 -19.10 9.80
N GLY A 99 2.32 -17.89 9.29
CA GLY A 99 3.33 -16.91 9.70
C GLY A 99 2.85 -15.89 10.72
N GLY A 100 1.57 -15.95 11.15
CA GLY A 100 1.02 -14.97 12.09
C GLY A 100 -0.45 -14.67 11.82
N ARG A 101 -0.80 -13.40 11.75
CA ARG A 101 -2.16 -12.95 11.43
C ARG A 101 -2.10 -11.88 10.34
N ARG A 102 -3.19 -11.76 9.59
CA ARG A 102 -3.27 -10.69 8.59
C ARG A 102 -4.71 -10.27 8.36
N PHE A 103 -4.88 -9.11 7.74
CA PHE A 103 -6.16 -8.67 7.20
C PHE A 103 -5.94 -8.12 5.80
N GLU A 104 -7.04 -7.97 5.07
CA GLU A 104 -7.04 -7.39 3.74
C GLU A 104 -8.00 -6.23 3.70
N PHE A 105 -7.66 -5.22 2.92
CA PHE A 105 -8.47 -4.01 2.81
C PHE A 105 -8.49 -3.53 1.37
N THR A 106 -9.48 -2.69 1.06
CA THR A 106 -9.45 -1.92 -0.18
C THR A 106 -9.16 -0.47 0.15
N ASP A 107 -8.33 0.15 -0.68
CA ASP A 107 -8.06 1.58 -0.58
C ASP A 107 -9.19 2.39 -1.21
N PRO A 108 -9.17 3.74 -1.13
CA PRO A 108 -10.25 4.55 -1.70
C PRO A 108 -10.44 4.41 -3.21
N SER A 109 -9.43 3.95 -3.95
CA SER A 109 -9.54 3.67 -5.38
C SER A 109 -10.06 2.28 -5.70
N GLY A 110 -10.11 1.39 -4.71
CA GLY A 110 -10.57 0.02 -4.89
C GLY A 110 -9.47 -1.01 -5.03
N ASN A 111 -8.22 -0.64 -4.86
CA ASN A 111 -7.12 -1.62 -4.84
C ASN A 111 -7.19 -2.45 -3.56
N ARG A 112 -6.95 -3.75 -3.69
CA ARG A 112 -6.93 -4.65 -2.54
C ARG A 112 -5.49 -4.96 -2.15
N LEU A 113 -5.17 -4.69 -0.90
CA LEU A 113 -3.87 -4.98 -0.30
C LEU A 113 -4.11 -5.73 1.01
N GLY A 114 -3.02 -6.24 1.58
CA GLY A 114 -3.08 -6.86 2.89
C GLY A 114 -2.05 -6.29 3.84
N VAL A 115 -2.26 -6.53 5.11
CA VAL A 115 -1.31 -6.20 6.17
C VAL A 115 -1.15 -7.44 7.02
N PHE A 116 0.09 -7.81 7.33
CA PHE A 116 0.35 -8.96 8.17
C PHE A 116 1.22 -8.59 9.35
N SER A 117 1.09 -9.42 10.39
CA SER A 117 1.93 -9.37 11.59
C SER A 117 2.49 -10.77 11.79
N ASP A 118 3.63 -10.87 12.43
CA ASP A 118 4.24 -12.15 12.74
C ASP A 118 3.76 -12.73 14.08
N HIS A 119 2.73 -12.09 14.66
CA HIS A 119 2.13 -12.57 15.92
C HIS A 119 0.65 -12.26 16.04
#